data_32c1f969f754b54842d60507fa295293
#
_entry.id   32c1f969f754b54842d60507fa295293
#
_cell.length_a   1.000
_cell.length_b   1.000
_cell.length_c   1.000
_cell.angle_alpha   90.00
_cell.angle_beta   90.00
_cell.angle_gamma   90.00
#
_symmetry.space_group_name_H-M   'P 1'
#
loop_
_entity.id
_entity.type
_entity.pdbx_description
1 polymer ?
#
loop_
_entity_poly.entity_id
_entity_poly.type
_entity_poly.pdbx_seq_one_letter_code
_entity_poly.pdbx_strand_id
1 'polypeptide(L)'
;MIQGGDPTGTGSGSPGYKFKDEIVEDLKHDSKGILSMANAGPGTNGSQFFITHKETPWLDGMHTVFGKTVEGLDIIDKISQGDSILSIEITRTGPKAKKFNASKIFTNHFKEEEK
;
A
#
# COMPACT_ATOMS: atom_id res chain seq x y z
N MET A 1 5.18 -11.05 -6.89
CA MET A 1 4.40 -10.21 -5.96
C MET A 1 2.91 -10.32 -6.23
N ILE A 2 2.10 -9.99 -5.25
CA ILE A 2 0.65 -9.87 -5.41
C ILE A 2 0.34 -8.38 -5.46
N GLN A 3 -0.46 -7.93 -6.42
CA GLN A 3 -0.86 -6.55 -6.54
C GLN A 3 -2.38 -6.43 -6.54
N GLY A 4 -2.90 -5.46 -5.80
CA GLY A 4 -4.33 -5.20 -5.69
C GLY A 4 -4.62 -3.72 -5.49
N GLY A 5 -5.90 -3.39 -5.28
CA GLY A 5 -6.34 -2.02 -4.96
C GLY A 5 -6.70 -1.14 -6.15
N ASP A 6 -6.59 -1.64 -7.38
CA ASP A 6 -7.07 -0.90 -8.55
C ASP A 6 -8.60 -1.00 -8.64
N PRO A 7 -9.33 0.14 -8.61
CA PRO A 7 -10.79 0.11 -8.72
C PRO A 7 -11.32 -0.52 -10.02
N THR A 8 -10.52 -0.48 -11.09
CA THR A 8 -10.91 -1.07 -12.39
C THR A 8 -10.47 -2.52 -12.54
N GLY A 9 -9.59 -3.01 -11.68
CA GLY A 9 -9.07 -4.38 -11.74
C GLY A 9 -8.09 -4.64 -12.88
N THR A 10 -7.68 -3.63 -13.64
CA THR A 10 -6.81 -3.79 -14.82
C THR A 10 -5.33 -3.57 -14.55
N GLY A 11 -4.98 -2.97 -13.42
CA GLY A 11 -3.63 -2.52 -13.11
C GLY A 11 -3.32 -1.11 -13.59
N SER A 12 -4.17 -0.54 -14.42
CA SER A 12 -3.99 0.80 -15.00
C SER A 12 -4.95 1.85 -14.47
N GLY A 13 -5.89 1.45 -13.62
CA GLY A 13 -6.90 2.35 -13.06
C GLY A 13 -6.37 3.18 -11.90
N SER A 14 -7.22 4.11 -11.45
CA SER A 14 -6.90 5.04 -10.38
C SER A 14 -8.15 5.34 -9.56
N PRO A 15 -7.99 5.61 -8.25
CA PRO A 15 -9.12 6.06 -7.42
C PRO A 15 -9.50 7.53 -7.67
N GLY A 16 -8.82 8.21 -8.59
CA GLY A 16 -9.09 9.61 -8.91
C GLY A 16 -8.19 10.62 -8.20
N TYR A 17 -7.14 10.15 -7.53
CA TYR A 17 -6.17 11.01 -6.84
C TYR A 17 -4.77 10.37 -6.88
N LYS A 18 -3.77 11.21 -6.62
CA LYS A 18 -2.38 10.77 -6.45
C LYS A 18 -1.78 11.48 -5.24
N PHE A 19 -0.81 10.87 -4.60
CA PHE A 19 -0.10 11.48 -3.48
C PHE A 19 1.38 11.09 -3.47
N LYS A 20 2.16 11.86 -2.71
CA LYS A 20 3.61 11.72 -2.66
C LYS A 20 4.07 10.45 -1.96
N ASP A 21 5.31 10.05 -2.25
CA ASP A 21 5.96 8.96 -1.55
C ASP A 21 6.34 9.37 -0.12
N GLU A 22 6.30 8.40 0.78
CA GLU A 22 6.74 8.54 2.17
C GLU A 22 7.82 7.49 2.45
N ILE A 23 8.99 7.71 1.85
CA ILE A 23 10.10 6.77 1.97
C ILE A 23 10.76 6.92 3.34
N VAL A 24 10.84 5.80 4.07
CA VAL A 24 11.57 5.70 5.34
C VAL A 24 12.75 4.76 5.12
N GLU A 25 13.95 5.23 5.39
CA GLU A 25 15.20 4.51 5.09
C GLU A 25 15.24 3.09 5.69
N ASP A 26 14.72 2.92 6.89
CA ASP A 26 14.72 1.63 7.58
C ASP A 26 13.62 0.67 7.10
N LEU A 27 12.67 1.13 6.30
CA LEU A 27 11.59 0.33 5.76
C LEU A 27 11.94 -0.11 4.34
N LYS A 28 12.37 -1.37 4.21
CA LYS A 28 12.90 -1.92 2.96
C LYS A 28 12.11 -3.14 2.51
N HIS A 29 12.26 -3.45 1.21
CA HIS A 29 11.69 -4.65 0.60
C HIS A 29 12.68 -5.82 0.81
N ASP A 30 12.95 -6.18 2.05
CA ASP A 30 14.03 -7.08 2.46
C ASP A 30 13.59 -8.52 2.71
N SER A 31 12.33 -8.82 2.53
CA SER A 31 11.79 -10.15 2.82
C SER A 31 10.46 -10.40 2.11
N LYS A 32 9.98 -11.64 2.21
CA LYS A 32 8.63 -12.02 1.77
C LYS A 32 7.57 -11.36 2.67
N GLY A 33 6.48 -10.90 2.07
CA GLY A 33 5.34 -10.38 2.82
C GLY A 33 5.41 -8.90 3.14
N ILE A 34 6.27 -8.14 2.46
CA ILE A 34 6.33 -6.68 2.63
C ILE A 34 5.17 -6.04 1.86
N LEU A 35 4.44 -5.16 2.54
CA LEU A 35 3.33 -4.41 1.98
C LEU A 35 3.82 -3.01 1.58
N SER A 36 3.68 -2.68 0.30
CA SER A 36 4.22 -1.46 -0.28
C SER A 36 3.26 -0.89 -1.32
N MET A 37 3.41 0.39 -1.63
CA MET A 37 2.56 1.07 -2.61
C MET A 37 3.07 0.87 -4.03
N ALA A 38 2.19 0.46 -4.92
CA ALA A 38 2.45 0.49 -6.35
C ALA A 38 2.38 1.94 -6.85
N ASN A 39 3.19 2.28 -7.83
CA ASN A 39 3.17 3.61 -8.44
C ASN A 39 3.68 3.55 -9.89
N ALA A 40 3.52 4.65 -10.60
CA ALA A 40 4.00 4.83 -11.98
C ALA A 40 5.13 5.87 -12.05
N GLY A 41 5.92 5.98 -11.00
CA GLY A 41 7.00 6.94 -10.82
C GLY A 41 6.83 7.76 -9.56
N PRO A 42 7.74 8.71 -9.28
CA PRO A 42 7.66 9.53 -8.08
C PRO A 42 6.34 10.27 -7.93
N GLY A 43 5.76 10.24 -6.73
CA GLY A 43 4.56 11.01 -6.40
C GLY A 43 3.27 10.54 -7.07
N THR A 44 3.21 9.29 -7.51
CA THR A 44 2.03 8.77 -8.23
C THR A 44 1.27 7.69 -7.45
N ASN A 45 1.36 7.70 -6.13
CA ASN A 45 0.61 6.77 -5.29
C ASN A 45 -0.90 7.02 -5.40
N GLY A 46 -1.65 5.94 -5.49
CA GLY A 46 -3.10 5.96 -5.48
C GLY A 46 -3.62 4.92 -4.49
N SER A 47 -4.40 3.96 -4.95
CA SER A 47 -4.92 2.89 -4.10
C SER A 47 -4.25 1.54 -4.35
N GLN A 48 -3.44 1.41 -5.38
CA GLN A 48 -2.79 0.13 -5.68
C GLN A 48 -1.64 -0.14 -4.72
N PHE A 49 -1.56 -1.38 -4.27
CA PHE A 49 -0.51 -1.85 -3.37
C PHE A 49 -0.03 -3.22 -3.83
N PHE A 50 1.12 -3.65 -3.30
CA PHE A 50 1.60 -5.01 -3.55
C PHE A 50 2.16 -5.65 -2.29
N ILE A 51 2.18 -6.97 -2.29
CA ILE A 51 2.79 -7.78 -1.24
C ILE A 51 3.87 -8.63 -1.92
N THR A 52 5.08 -8.60 -1.38
CA THR A 52 6.22 -9.28 -2.00
C THR A 52 6.19 -10.79 -1.73
N HIS A 53 6.58 -11.58 -2.75
CA HIS A 53 6.82 -13.02 -2.59
C HIS A 53 8.23 -13.31 -2.07
N LYS A 54 9.15 -12.38 -2.24
CA LYS A 54 10.56 -12.49 -1.85
C LYS A 54 11.12 -11.09 -1.64
N GLU A 55 12.38 -10.99 -1.26
CA GLU A 55 13.07 -9.70 -1.22
C GLU A 55 13.15 -9.06 -2.61
N THR A 56 12.94 -7.75 -2.65
CA THR A 56 12.99 -6.97 -3.89
C THR A 56 13.76 -5.67 -3.63
N PRO A 57 15.07 -5.75 -3.35
CA PRO A 57 15.83 -4.57 -2.92
C PRO A 57 15.92 -3.46 -3.96
N TRP A 58 15.73 -3.77 -5.23
CA TRP A 58 15.69 -2.76 -6.30
C TRP A 58 14.50 -1.82 -6.20
N LEU A 59 13.50 -2.12 -5.37
CA LEU A 59 12.34 -1.26 -5.14
C LEU A 59 12.54 -0.28 -3.97
N ASP A 60 13.61 -0.47 -3.19
CA ASP A 60 13.90 0.40 -2.04
C ASP A 60 14.14 1.84 -2.50
N GLY A 61 13.55 2.79 -1.78
CA GLY A 61 13.64 4.21 -2.11
C GLY A 61 12.73 4.67 -3.23
N MET A 62 12.03 3.77 -3.92
CA MET A 62 11.13 4.07 -5.04
C MET A 62 9.67 3.79 -4.72
N HIS A 63 9.40 2.91 -3.79
CA HIS A 63 8.05 2.53 -3.36
C HIS A 63 7.93 2.68 -1.85
N THR A 64 6.78 3.17 -1.40
CA THR A 64 6.51 3.41 0.01
C THR A 64 6.12 2.12 0.71
N VAL A 65 7.00 1.61 1.56
CA VAL A 65 6.72 0.47 2.44
C VAL A 65 5.91 0.95 3.64
N PHE A 66 4.77 0.31 3.90
CA PHE A 66 3.90 0.72 5.02
C PHE A 66 3.39 -0.43 5.88
N GLY A 67 3.78 -1.66 5.58
CA GLY A 67 3.34 -2.81 6.37
C GLY A 67 4.19 -4.05 6.13
N LYS A 68 3.97 -5.04 7.00
CA LYS A 68 4.64 -6.33 6.91
C LYS A 68 3.67 -7.42 7.36
N THR A 69 3.64 -8.51 6.62
CA THR A 69 2.81 -9.66 6.96
C THR A 69 3.36 -10.36 8.20
N VAL A 70 2.53 -10.53 9.23
CA VAL A 70 2.89 -11.21 10.48
C VAL A 70 2.34 -12.63 10.56
N GLU A 71 1.25 -12.93 9.84
CA GLU A 71 0.65 -14.26 9.73
C GLU A 71 0.20 -14.50 8.30
N GLY A 72 0.22 -15.75 7.85
CA GLY A 72 -0.27 -16.11 6.54
C GLY A 72 0.73 -15.98 5.41
N LEU A 73 2.03 -16.01 5.69
CA LEU A 73 3.07 -15.95 4.66
C LEU A 73 2.91 -17.06 3.61
N ASP A 74 2.45 -18.22 4.02
CA ASP A 74 2.18 -19.36 3.12
C ASP A 74 0.98 -19.10 2.20
N ILE A 75 0.03 -18.27 2.62
CA ILE A 75 -1.15 -17.94 1.83
C ILE A 75 -0.77 -17.04 0.64
N ILE A 76 0.25 -16.20 0.79
CA ILE A 76 0.72 -15.30 -0.26
C ILE A 76 1.01 -16.07 -1.56
N ASP A 77 1.61 -17.24 -1.45
CA ASP A 77 1.95 -18.06 -2.62
C ASP A 77 0.73 -18.75 -3.27
N LYS A 78 -0.39 -18.77 -2.58
CA LYS A 78 -1.63 -19.41 -3.05
C LYS A 78 -2.58 -18.46 -3.74
N ILE A 79 -2.33 -17.16 -3.67
CA ILE A 79 -3.16 -16.14 -4.31
C ILE A 79 -2.81 -16.07 -5.78
N SER A 80 -3.83 -16.09 -6.63
CA SER A 80 -3.70 -16.07 -8.09
C SER A 80 -4.32 -14.81 -8.68
N GLN A 81 -3.88 -14.47 -9.88
CA GLN A 81 -4.45 -13.35 -10.62
C GLN A 81 -5.96 -13.59 -10.82
N GLY A 82 -6.74 -12.54 -10.57
CA GLY A 82 -8.19 -12.62 -10.64
C GLY A 82 -8.88 -12.94 -9.32
N ASP A 83 -8.14 -13.29 -8.29
CA ASP A 83 -8.70 -13.50 -6.96
C ASP A 83 -9.25 -12.18 -6.41
N SER A 84 -10.40 -12.25 -5.76
CA SER A 84 -11.08 -11.08 -5.21
C SER A 84 -10.76 -10.88 -3.74
N ILE A 85 -10.61 -9.62 -3.34
CA ILE A 85 -10.57 -9.25 -1.93
C ILE A 85 -12.02 -9.19 -1.44
N LEU A 86 -12.41 -10.15 -0.60
CA LEU A 86 -13.79 -10.23 -0.11
C LEU A 86 -14.05 -9.27 1.04
N SER A 87 -13.07 -9.06 1.90
CA SER A 87 -13.18 -8.14 3.02
C SER A 87 -11.80 -7.77 3.55
N ILE A 88 -11.73 -6.59 4.16
CA ILE A 88 -10.56 -6.13 4.90
C ILE A 88 -11.06 -5.66 6.25
N GLU A 89 -10.49 -6.21 7.32
CA GLU A 89 -10.81 -5.78 8.69
C GLU A 89 -9.59 -5.08 9.27
N ILE A 90 -9.79 -3.88 9.80
CA ILE A 90 -8.72 -3.08 10.39
C ILE A 90 -8.86 -3.07 11.90
N THR A 91 -7.83 -3.60 12.59
CA THR A 91 -7.75 -3.56 14.05
C THR A 91 -6.85 -2.40 14.45
N ARG A 92 -7.40 -1.48 15.22
CA ARG A 92 -6.68 -0.27 15.65
C ARG A 92 -6.15 -0.51 17.07
N THR A 93 -4.82 -0.56 17.20
CA THR A 93 -4.16 -0.84 18.46
C THR A 93 -3.40 0.40 18.96
N GLY A 94 -3.62 0.74 20.23
CA GLY A 94 -2.97 1.88 20.86
C GLY A 94 -3.71 3.21 20.69
N PRO A 95 -3.42 4.21 21.56
CA PRO A 95 -4.15 5.49 21.57
C PRO A 95 -4.04 6.28 20.27
N LYS A 96 -2.86 6.29 19.64
CA LYS A 96 -2.64 7.02 18.39
C LYS A 96 -3.46 6.43 17.25
N ALA A 97 -3.47 5.10 17.12
CA ALA A 97 -4.24 4.42 16.09
C ALA A 97 -5.74 4.62 16.29
N LYS A 98 -6.22 4.56 17.53
CA LYS A 98 -7.64 4.75 17.86
C LYS A 98 -8.12 6.17 17.57
N LYS A 99 -7.25 7.17 17.70
CA LYS A 99 -7.57 8.58 17.44
C LYS A 99 -7.35 8.99 15.98
N PHE A 100 -6.66 8.17 15.18
CA PHE A 100 -6.38 8.48 13.79
C PHE A 100 -7.67 8.53 12.97
N ASN A 101 -7.88 9.64 12.29
CA ASN A 101 -9.03 9.84 11.41
C ASN A 101 -8.54 9.97 9.97
N ALA A 102 -8.60 8.88 9.23
CA ALA A 102 -8.09 8.81 7.86
C ALA A 102 -8.82 9.78 6.92
N SER A 103 -10.14 9.86 7.02
CA SER A 103 -10.94 10.75 6.18
C SER A 103 -10.59 12.22 6.38
N LYS A 104 -10.39 12.63 7.62
CA LYS A 104 -10.03 14.02 7.95
C LYS A 104 -8.64 14.37 7.44
N ILE A 105 -7.66 13.49 7.63
CA ILE A 105 -6.28 13.70 7.16
C ILE A 105 -6.25 13.77 5.65
N PHE A 106 -6.93 12.88 4.97
CA PHE A 106 -7.06 12.84 3.51
C PHE A 106 -7.66 14.17 2.99
N THR A 107 -8.78 14.61 3.57
CA THR A 107 -9.45 15.84 3.17
C THR A 107 -8.55 17.06 3.36
N ASN A 108 -7.85 17.16 4.49
CA ASN A 108 -6.94 18.26 4.76
C ASN A 108 -5.75 18.29 3.82
N HIS A 109 -5.18 17.13 3.48
CA HIS A 109 -4.09 17.03 2.53
C HIS A 109 -4.46 17.62 1.16
N PHE A 110 -5.61 17.25 0.62
CA PHE A 110 -6.07 17.74 -0.68
C PHE A 110 -6.48 19.21 -0.65
N LYS A 111 -6.97 19.72 0.45
CA LYS A 111 -7.23 21.16 0.61
C LYS A 111 -5.94 21.98 0.57
N GLU A 112 -4.86 21.48 1.14
CA GLU A 112 -3.55 22.14 1.10
C GLU A 112 -2.98 22.16 -0.31
N GLU A 113 -3.17 21.11 -1.08
CA GLU A 113 -2.70 21.06 -2.48
C GLU A 113 -3.48 21.97 -3.41
N GLU A 114 -4.74 22.25 -3.13
CA GLU A 114 -5.58 23.16 -3.91
C GLU A 114 -5.19 24.65 -3.74
N LYS A 115 -4.41 24.95 -2.74
CA LYS A 115 -3.89 26.30 -2.52
C LYS A 115 -2.63 26.53 -3.34
#